data_98f00007599e4b446cbe4d3ba2cd2aa5
#
_entry.id   98f00007599e4b446cbe4d3ba2cd2aa5
#
_cell.length_a   1.000
_cell.length_b   1.000
_cell.length_c   1.000
_cell.angle_alpha   90.00
_cell.angle_beta   90.00
_cell.angle_gamma   90.00
#
_symmetry.space_group_name_H-M   'P 1'
#
loop_
_entity.id
_entity.type
_entity.pdbx_description
1 polymer ?
#
loop_
_entity_poly.entity_id
_entity_poly.type
_entity_poly.pdbx_seq_one_letter_code
_entity_poly.pdbx_strand_id
1 'polypeptide(L)'
;MEQRRLASTEWVDIVNEENEVIAQASREQMRAQCLRHRATYIVVHDGMGKILVQRRTETKDFLPGMLDATAGGVVQADEQLRESARREAEEEVGIAGVPFAEHGQFYFEDKNCRVWGALFSCVSHGPFALQEDEVSEVCWLTPEEITARCDEFTPDSLKALALWMKRNAKNEAVETETAE
;
A
#
# COMPACT_ATOMS: atom_id res chain seq x y z
N MET A 1 -19.79 -13.91 11.88
CA MET A 1 -18.91 -13.74 13.06
C MET A 1 -17.58 -14.50 12.99
N GLU A 2 -17.36 -15.28 11.97
CA GLU A 2 -16.10 -16.02 11.78
C GLU A 2 -14.99 -15.25 11.02
N GLN A 3 -15.25 -14.04 10.56
CA GLN A 3 -14.32 -13.27 9.71
C GLN A 3 -13.38 -12.34 10.47
N ARG A 4 -13.45 -12.28 11.78
CA ARG A 4 -12.45 -11.59 12.61
C ARG A 4 -11.44 -12.56 13.19
N ARG A 5 -10.79 -13.35 12.35
CA ARG A 5 -9.48 -13.83 12.74
C ARG A 5 -8.59 -12.60 12.82
N LEU A 6 -8.15 -12.30 14.01
CA LEU A 6 -7.24 -11.21 14.28
C LEU A 6 -6.13 -11.21 13.24
N ALA A 7 -5.80 -10.06 12.66
CA ALA A 7 -4.70 -9.93 11.70
C ALA A 7 -3.41 -10.60 12.20
N SER A 8 -3.21 -10.68 13.52
CA SER A 8 -2.11 -11.39 14.18
C SER A 8 -2.04 -12.88 13.85
N THR A 9 -3.15 -13.54 13.47
CA THR A 9 -3.17 -14.97 13.15
C THR A 9 -2.96 -15.29 11.68
N GLU A 10 -2.83 -14.28 10.81
CA GLU A 10 -2.50 -14.48 9.40
C GLU A 10 -1.07 -15.00 9.25
N TRP A 11 -0.88 -15.89 8.27
CA TRP A 11 0.44 -16.36 7.87
C TRP A 11 0.97 -15.53 6.72
N VAL A 12 2.25 -15.15 6.80
CA VAL A 12 2.93 -14.34 5.80
C VAL A 12 4.22 -15.01 5.34
N ASP A 13 4.59 -14.78 4.09
CA ASP A 13 5.89 -15.20 3.57
C ASP A 13 6.98 -14.28 4.12
N ILE A 14 8.07 -14.89 4.61
CA ILE A 14 9.28 -14.19 5.02
C ILE A 14 10.31 -14.33 3.91
N VAL A 15 10.93 -13.22 3.54
CA VAL A 15 11.82 -13.16 2.39
C VAL A 15 13.23 -12.69 2.78
N ASN A 16 14.19 -13.02 1.93
CA ASN A 16 15.57 -12.55 2.06
C ASN A 16 15.79 -11.20 1.35
N GLU A 17 17.03 -10.75 1.29
CA GLU A 17 17.41 -9.50 0.64
C GLU A 17 17.14 -9.49 -0.87
N GLU A 18 17.09 -10.66 -1.50
CA GLU A 18 16.79 -10.84 -2.92
C GLU A 18 15.30 -11.08 -3.19
N ASN A 19 14.44 -10.88 -2.19
CA ASN A 19 13.00 -11.10 -2.29
C ASN A 19 12.61 -12.56 -2.59
N GLU A 20 13.38 -13.50 -2.09
CA GLU A 20 13.08 -14.92 -2.18
C GLU A 20 12.45 -15.41 -0.88
N VAL A 21 11.42 -16.25 -0.97
CA VAL A 21 10.74 -16.81 0.20
C VAL A 21 11.67 -17.82 0.90
N ILE A 22 11.99 -17.57 2.16
CA ILE A 22 12.86 -18.42 2.97
C ILE A 22 12.15 -19.06 4.17
N ALA A 23 10.98 -18.55 4.55
CA ALA A 23 10.20 -19.05 5.69
C ALA A 23 8.77 -18.54 5.61
N GLN A 24 7.95 -19.00 6.53
CA GLN A 24 6.62 -18.44 6.80
C GLN A 24 6.50 -18.20 8.30
N ALA A 25 5.78 -17.13 8.66
CA ALA A 25 5.55 -16.76 10.04
C ALA A 25 4.14 -16.20 10.21
N SER A 26 3.67 -16.16 11.44
CA SER A 26 2.45 -15.41 11.73
C SER A 26 2.72 -13.92 11.57
N ARG A 27 1.69 -13.16 11.23
CA ARG A 27 1.78 -11.70 11.14
C ARG A 27 2.25 -11.10 12.48
N GLU A 28 1.77 -11.63 13.60
CA GLU A 28 2.19 -11.20 14.93
C GLU A 28 3.70 -11.38 15.14
N GLN A 29 4.25 -12.53 14.78
CA GLN A 29 5.68 -12.81 14.88
C GLN A 29 6.47 -11.91 13.92
N MET A 30 5.99 -11.72 12.70
CA MET A 30 6.62 -10.84 11.73
C MET A 30 6.74 -9.41 12.27
N ARG A 31 5.68 -8.89 12.92
CA ARG A 31 5.69 -7.55 13.51
C ARG A 31 6.60 -7.49 14.73
N ALA A 32 6.49 -8.46 15.65
CA ALA A 32 7.27 -8.49 16.90
C ALA A 32 8.78 -8.55 16.64
N GLN A 33 9.21 -9.28 15.62
CA GLN A 33 10.62 -9.49 15.28
C GLN A 33 11.09 -8.64 14.10
N CYS A 34 10.23 -7.77 13.56
CA CYS A 34 10.54 -6.92 12.39
C CYS A 34 11.12 -7.73 11.22
N LEU A 35 10.47 -8.84 10.88
CA LEU A 35 10.92 -9.73 9.81
C LEU A 35 10.66 -9.12 8.42
N ARG A 36 11.55 -9.43 7.48
CA ARG A 36 11.40 -8.98 6.10
C ARG A 36 10.28 -9.75 5.42
N HIS A 37 9.29 -9.01 4.90
CA HIS A 37 8.07 -9.56 4.32
C HIS A 37 7.70 -8.83 3.04
N ARG A 38 6.54 -9.15 2.46
CA ARG A 38 5.99 -8.47 1.28
C ARG A 38 4.72 -7.71 1.62
N ALA A 39 4.54 -6.58 0.96
CA ALA A 39 3.31 -5.80 1.06
C ALA A 39 2.96 -5.19 -0.29
N THR A 40 1.67 -4.89 -0.49
CA THR A 40 1.19 -4.18 -1.66
C THR A 40 0.94 -2.72 -1.33
N TYR A 41 1.23 -1.86 -2.29
CA TYR A 41 1.03 -0.41 -2.20
C TYR A 41 0.29 0.03 -3.45
N ILE A 42 -0.91 0.56 -3.27
CA ILE A 42 -1.78 0.97 -4.36
C ILE A 42 -2.01 2.47 -4.26
N VAL A 43 -1.46 3.21 -5.22
CA VAL A 43 -1.75 4.64 -5.37
C VAL A 43 -3.13 4.76 -6.01
N VAL A 44 -4.10 5.23 -5.26
CA VAL A 44 -5.44 5.55 -5.76
C VAL A 44 -5.48 7.03 -6.06
N HIS A 45 -5.76 7.39 -7.30
CA HIS A 45 -5.79 8.79 -7.72
C HIS A 45 -7.01 9.10 -8.59
N ASP A 46 -7.30 10.38 -8.77
CA ASP A 46 -8.47 10.84 -9.51
C ASP A 46 -8.18 11.08 -11.01
N GLY A 47 -6.94 10.88 -11.46
CA GLY A 47 -6.50 11.18 -12.80
C GLY A 47 -6.25 12.68 -13.07
N MET A 48 -6.42 13.52 -12.06
CA MET A 48 -6.35 14.98 -12.15
C MET A 48 -5.40 15.62 -11.12
N GLY A 49 -4.53 14.82 -10.53
CA GLY A 49 -3.48 15.28 -9.61
C GLY A 49 -3.76 15.12 -8.14
N LYS A 50 -4.88 14.53 -7.75
CA LYS A 50 -5.19 14.26 -6.34
C LYS A 50 -5.05 12.78 -6.01
N ILE A 51 -4.54 12.52 -4.82
CA ILE A 51 -4.27 11.19 -4.26
C ILE A 51 -5.27 10.91 -3.15
N LEU A 52 -5.84 9.73 -3.15
CA LEU A 52 -6.67 9.27 -2.04
C LEU A 52 -5.79 8.88 -0.86
N VAL A 53 -5.94 9.63 0.21
CA VAL A 53 -5.21 9.43 1.48
C VAL A 53 -6.17 8.82 2.49
N GLN A 54 -5.71 7.80 3.21
CA GLN A 54 -6.49 7.14 4.25
C GLN A 54 -5.83 7.28 5.62
N ARG A 55 -6.65 7.42 6.67
CA ARG A 55 -6.19 7.38 8.05
C ARG A 55 -6.34 5.97 8.60
N ARG A 56 -5.25 5.43 9.08
CA ARG A 56 -5.21 4.13 9.77
C ARG A 56 -5.95 4.24 11.09
N THR A 57 -6.72 3.21 11.44
CA THR A 57 -7.39 3.19 12.76
C THR A 57 -6.37 3.07 13.89
N GLU A 58 -6.77 3.46 15.09
CA GLU A 58 -5.94 3.35 16.30
C GLU A 58 -5.70 1.89 16.72
N THR A 59 -6.43 0.95 16.14
CA THR A 59 -6.33 -0.49 16.44
C THR A 59 -5.38 -1.24 15.49
N LYS A 60 -4.76 -0.55 14.52
CA LYS A 60 -3.79 -1.18 13.60
C LYS A 60 -2.54 -1.61 14.36
N ASP A 61 -1.98 -2.75 13.97
CA ASP A 61 -0.75 -3.32 14.55
C ASP A 61 0.53 -2.59 14.10
N PHE A 62 0.46 -1.82 13.02
CA PHE A 62 1.57 -1.05 12.45
C PHE A 62 1.16 0.40 12.31
N LEU A 63 1.91 1.31 12.93
CA LEU A 63 1.74 2.77 12.87
C LEU A 63 0.26 3.20 12.98
N PRO A 64 -0.43 2.87 14.10
CA PRO A 64 -1.84 3.24 14.27
C PRO A 64 -2.06 4.76 14.24
N GLY A 65 -3.20 5.18 13.67
CA GLY A 65 -3.60 6.59 13.62
C GLY A 65 -2.88 7.45 12.58
N MET A 66 -1.87 6.93 11.89
CA MET A 66 -1.15 7.68 10.87
C MET A 66 -1.90 7.68 9.53
N LEU A 67 -1.51 8.59 8.64
CA LEU A 67 -2.02 8.65 7.28
C LEU A 67 -1.21 7.74 6.36
N ASP A 68 -1.90 7.10 5.41
CA ASP A 68 -1.30 6.34 4.30
C ASP A 68 -1.56 7.07 2.98
N ALA A 69 -0.52 7.24 2.20
CA ALA A 69 -0.62 7.77 0.84
C ALA A 69 -1.04 6.71 -0.17
N THR A 70 -1.14 5.45 0.25
CA THR A 70 -1.53 4.30 -0.56
C THR A 70 -2.49 3.41 0.19
N ALA A 71 -3.33 2.69 -0.54
CA ALA A 71 -4.05 1.53 -0.02
C ALA A 71 -3.14 0.30 -0.13
N GLY A 72 -3.50 -0.80 0.48
CA GLY A 72 -2.76 -2.05 0.42
C GLY A 72 -2.49 -2.65 1.79
N GLY A 73 -1.74 -3.70 1.82
CA GLY A 73 -1.42 -4.41 3.06
C GLY A 73 -0.43 -5.54 2.86
N VAL A 74 -0.19 -6.26 3.96
CA VAL A 74 0.73 -7.39 3.98
C VAL A 74 0.22 -8.51 3.07
N VAL A 75 1.11 -9.03 2.23
CA VAL A 75 0.82 -10.17 1.37
C VAL A 75 0.79 -11.44 2.23
N GLN A 76 -0.30 -12.18 2.15
CA GLN A 76 -0.46 -13.44 2.87
C GLN A 76 0.42 -14.53 2.24
N ALA A 77 0.74 -15.56 3.03
CA ALA A 77 1.52 -16.70 2.55
C ALA A 77 0.85 -17.33 1.33
N ASP A 78 1.65 -17.62 0.30
CA ASP A 78 1.22 -18.25 -0.96
C ASP A 78 0.25 -17.38 -1.81
N GLU A 79 0.01 -16.13 -1.43
CA GLU A 79 -0.83 -15.20 -2.18
C GLU A 79 -0.02 -14.51 -3.29
N GLN A 80 -0.60 -14.38 -4.48
CA GLN A 80 0.01 -13.61 -5.56
C GLN A 80 -0.15 -12.10 -5.30
N LEU A 81 0.85 -11.31 -5.71
CA LEU A 81 0.89 -9.87 -5.45
C LEU A 81 -0.33 -9.14 -6.03
N ARG A 82 -0.73 -9.46 -7.26
CA ARG A 82 -1.90 -8.85 -7.90
C ARG A 82 -3.20 -9.18 -7.17
N GLU A 83 -3.36 -10.42 -6.73
CA GLU A 83 -4.53 -10.85 -5.97
C GLU A 83 -4.59 -10.17 -4.61
N SER A 84 -3.43 -10.04 -3.94
CA SER A 84 -3.31 -9.29 -2.69
C SER A 84 -3.73 -7.83 -2.87
N ALA A 85 -3.25 -7.17 -3.91
CA ALA A 85 -3.58 -5.78 -4.20
C ALA A 85 -5.10 -5.60 -4.42
N ARG A 86 -5.72 -6.45 -5.20
CA ARG A 86 -7.17 -6.41 -5.46
C ARG A 86 -7.98 -6.64 -4.19
N ARG A 87 -7.60 -7.63 -3.42
CA ARG A 87 -8.27 -7.96 -2.16
C ARG A 87 -8.19 -6.79 -1.18
N GLU A 88 -7.00 -6.22 -0.99
CA GLU A 88 -6.80 -5.10 -0.07
C GLU A 88 -7.56 -3.85 -0.50
N ALA A 89 -7.56 -3.51 -1.78
CA ALA A 89 -8.30 -2.35 -2.28
C ALA A 89 -9.81 -2.50 -2.09
N GLU A 90 -10.34 -3.69 -2.31
CA GLU A 90 -11.76 -3.99 -2.09
C GLU A 90 -12.12 -3.96 -0.60
N GLU A 91 -11.32 -4.63 0.23
CA GLU A 91 -11.57 -4.71 1.68
C GLU A 91 -11.43 -3.35 2.37
N GLU A 92 -10.37 -2.61 2.09
CA GLU A 92 -10.09 -1.35 2.81
C GLU A 92 -10.98 -0.19 2.39
N VAL A 93 -11.19 -0.02 1.09
CA VAL A 93 -11.88 1.19 0.56
C VAL A 93 -12.99 0.87 -0.44
N GLY A 94 -13.31 -0.38 -0.67
CA GLY A 94 -14.43 -0.79 -1.52
C GLY A 94 -14.18 -0.61 -3.02
N ILE A 95 -12.93 -0.61 -3.46
CA ILE A 95 -12.59 -0.53 -4.88
C ILE A 95 -12.58 -1.93 -5.49
N ALA A 96 -13.47 -2.17 -6.45
CA ALA A 96 -13.57 -3.45 -7.16
C ALA A 96 -13.83 -3.20 -8.65
N GLY A 97 -13.37 -4.12 -9.51
CA GLY A 97 -13.62 -4.07 -10.94
C GLY A 97 -12.88 -2.96 -11.68
N VAL A 98 -11.91 -2.31 -11.06
CA VAL A 98 -11.08 -1.24 -11.63
C VAL A 98 -9.77 -1.84 -12.12
N PRO A 99 -9.28 -1.50 -13.33
CA PRO A 99 -7.98 -1.96 -13.78
C PRO A 99 -6.84 -1.35 -12.95
N PHE A 100 -5.85 -2.19 -12.59
CA PHE A 100 -4.66 -1.77 -11.89
C PHE A 100 -3.47 -1.72 -12.85
N ALA A 101 -2.73 -0.62 -12.82
CA ALA A 101 -1.42 -0.53 -13.44
C ALA A 101 -0.36 -1.07 -12.48
N GLU A 102 0.59 -1.84 -12.98
CA GLU A 102 1.69 -2.41 -12.22
C GLU A 102 2.96 -1.57 -12.46
N HIS A 103 3.68 -1.25 -11.37
CA HIS A 103 4.85 -0.40 -11.43
C HIS A 103 6.12 -1.07 -10.87
N GLY A 104 6.09 -2.41 -10.71
CA GLY A 104 7.21 -3.18 -10.21
C GLY A 104 7.31 -3.19 -8.70
N GLN A 105 8.51 -3.46 -8.20
CA GLN A 105 8.77 -3.65 -6.78
C GLN A 105 9.83 -2.68 -6.28
N PHE A 106 9.83 -2.45 -4.97
CA PHE A 106 10.83 -1.64 -4.27
C PHE A 106 11.09 -2.23 -2.89
N TYR A 107 12.24 -1.92 -2.33
CA TYR A 107 12.58 -2.30 -0.96
C TYR A 107 12.52 -1.08 -0.04
N PHE A 108 11.95 -1.26 1.14
CA PHE A 108 11.91 -0.25 2.19
C PHE A 108 12.32 -0.87 3.53
N GLU A 109 13.17 -0.15 4.26
CA GLU A 109 13.57 -0.55 5.60
C GLU A 109 13.75 0.68 6.49
N ASP A 110 13.19 0.61 7.69
CA ASP A 110 13.45 1.55 8.76
C ASP A 110 13.45 0.78 10.11
N LYS A 111 13.45 1.50 11.23
CA LYS A 111 13.44 0.87 12.56
C LYS A 111 12.17 0.05 12.83
N ASN A 112 11.09 0.27 12.10
CA ASN A 112 9.78 -0.36 12.34
C ASN A 112 9.42 -1.43 11.32
N CYS A 113 10.09 -1.48 10.17
CA CYS A 113 9.63 -2.26 9.03
C CYS A 113 10.76 -2.66 8.10
N ARG A 114 10.69 -3.90 7.59
CA ARG A 114 11.53 -4.40 6.48
C ARG A 114 10.59 -5.03 5.46
N VAL A 115 10.47 -4.40 4.29
CA VAL A 115 9.45 -4.81 3.34
C VAL A 115 9.91 -4.70 1.89
N TRP A 116 9.58 -5.74 1.11
CA TRP A 116 9.52 -5.68 -0.34
C TRP A 116 8.12 -5.25 -0.74
N GLY A 117 7.99 -4.05 -1.30
CA GLY A 117 6.72 -3.49 -1.75
C GLY A 117 6.45 -3.80 -3.20
N ALA A 118 5.22 -4.19 -3.52
CA ALA A 118 4.72 -4.26 -4.88
C ALA A 118 3.84 -3.03 -5.15
N LEU A 119 4.21 -2.24 -6.15
CA LEU A 119 3.60 -0.95 -6.43
C LEU A 119 2.57 -1.06 -7.55
N PHE A 120 1.37 -0.60 -7.26
CA PHE A 120 0.23 -0.53 -8.18
C PHE A 120 -0.38 0.87 -8.18
N SER A 121 -1.16 1.18 -9.18
CA SER A 121 -2.02 2.36 -9.18
C SER A 121 -3.35 2.07 -9.86
N CYS A 122 -4.36 2.85 -9.49
CA CYS A 122 -5.65 2.84 -10.16
C CYS A 122 -6.30 4.22 -10.08
N VAL A 123 -7.20 4.47 -11.01
CA VAL A 123 -8.06 5.66 -10.99
C VAL A 123 -9.41 5.27 -10.41
N SER A 124 -9.87 6.00 -9.41
CA SER A 124 -11.21 5.82 -8.85
C SER A 124 -11.72 7.16 -8.29
N HIS A 125 -12.99 7.43 -8.52
CA HIS A 125 -13.66 8.62 -7.98
C HIS A 125 -14.60 8.28 -6.82
N GLY A 126 -14.61 7.00 -6.41
CA GLY A 126 -15.56 6.53 -5.42
C GLY A 126 -16.93 6.19 -6.01
N PRO A 127 -17.96 5.99 -5.19
CA PRO A 127 -17.92 6.11 -3.75
C PRO A 127 -17.04 5.05 -3.09
N PHE A 128 -16.51 5.38 -1.90
CA PHE A 128 -15.67 4.45 -1.13
C PHE A 128 -16.45 3.87 0.03
N ALA A 129 -16.26 2.57 0.28
CA ALA A 129 -16.80 1.88 1.45
C ALA A 129 -15.62 1.49 2.35
N LEU A 130 -15.50 2.15 3.49
CA LEU A 130 -14.36 1.99 4.40
C LEU A 130 -14.57 0.78 5.31
N GLN A 131 -13.51 -0.02 5.47
CA GLN A 131 -13.46 -1.08 6.46
C GLN A 131 -13.20 -0.45 7.83
N GLU A 132 -14.20 -0.46 8.71
CA GLU A 132 -14.21 0.30 9.98
C GLU A 132 -13.04 0.01 10.92
N ASP A 133 -12.53 -1.22 10.93
CA ASP A 133 -11.42 -1.63 11.77
C ASP A 133 -10.04 -1.43 11.11
N GLU A 134 -9.99 -0.96 9.89
CA GLU A 134 -8.76 -0.72 9.12
C GLU A 134 -8.56 0.76 8.77
N VAL A 135 -9.62 1.43 8.32
CA VAL A 135 -9.60 2.80 7.80
C VAL A 135 -10.67 3.63 8.50
N SER A 136 -10.27 4.70 9.18
CA SER A 136 -11.20 5.58 9.88
C SER A 136 -11.77 6.68 9.00
N GLU A 137 -11.00 7.19 8.04
CA GLU A 137 -11.42 8.24 7.11
C GLU A 137 -10.55 8.26 5.86
N VAL A 138 -11.07 8.83 4.78
CA VAL A 138 -10.31 9.12 3.56
C VAL A 138 -10.49 10.57 3.15
N CYS A 139 -9.49 11.12 2.46
CA CYS A 139 -9.56 12.45 1.86
C CYS A 139 -8.70 12.51 0.60
N TRP A 140 -8.98 13.51 -0.23
CA TRP A 140 -8.19 13.78 -1.43
C TRP A 140 -7.17 14.88 -1.13
N LEU A 141 -5.89 14.59 -1.36
CA LEU A 141 -4.80 15.56 -1.20
C LEU A 141 -3.94 15.59 -2.47
N THR A 142 -3.41 16.77 -2.77
CA THR A 142 -2.36 16.89 -3.80
C THR A 142 -1.03 16.37 -3.25
N PRO A 143 -0.08 15.98 -4.12
CA PRO A 143 1.26 15.61 -3.67
C PRO A 143 1.96 16.69 -2.84
N GLU A 144 1.72 17.96 -3.15
CA GLU A 144 2.27 19.10 -2.42
C GLU A 144 1.71 19.18 -1.00
N GLU A 145 0.38 18.96 -0.84
CA GLU A 145 -0.27 18.91 0.47
C GLU A 145 0.24 17.73 1.30
N ILE A 146 0.47 16.57 0.67
CA ILE A 146 1.06 15.40 1.33
C ILE A 146 2.48 15.71 1.82
N THR A 147 3.31 16.31 0.97
CA THR A 147 4.68 16.70 1.33
C THR A 147 4.71 17.67 2.50
N ALA A 148 3.79 18.65 2.53
CA ALA A 148 3.67 19.61 3.61
C ALA A 148 3.28 18.97 4.95
N ARG A 149 2.67 17.78 4.92
CA ARG A 149 2.21 17.00 6.08
C ARG A 149 2.94 15.68 6.24
N CYS A 150 4.15 15.56 5.71
CA CYS A 150 4.87 14.29 5.65
C CYS A 150 5.06 13.61 7.02
N ASP A 151 5.15 14.38 8.10
CA ASP A 151 5.28 13.85 9.47
C ASP A 151 4.06 13.06 9.94
N GLU A 152 2.90 13.26 9.32
CA GLU A 152 1.66 12.56 9.64
C GLU A 152 1.51 11.22 8.89
N PHE A 153 2.39 10.97 7.91
CA PHE A 153 2.29 9.82 7.00
C PHE A 153 3.23 8.69 7.38
N THR A 154 2.79 7.46 7.08
CA THR A 154 3.67 6.28 7.16
C THR A 154 4.80 6.42 6.14
N PRO A 155 6.07 6.23 6.56
CA PRO A 155 7.22 6.45 5.67
C PRO A 155 7.25 5.53 4.46
N ASP A 156 6.81 4.28 4.59
CA ASP A 156 6.77 3.31 3.50
C ASP A 156 5.77 3.72 2.41
N SER A 157 4.59 4.23 2.79
CA SER A 157 3.61 4.73 1.82
C SER A 157 4.11 5.98 1.09
N LEU A 158 4.84 6.86 1.77
CA LEU A 158 5.46 8.03 1.13
C LEU A 158 6.50 7.61 0.09
N LYS A 159 7.31 6.60 0.37
CA LYS A 159 8.27 6.07 -0.60
C LYS A 159 7.56 5.49 -1.82
N ALA A 160 6.49 4.74 -1.60
CA ALA A 160 5.68 4.19 -2.68
C ALA A 160 5.11 5.28 -3.58
N LEU A 161 4.52 6.32 -2.98
CA LEU A 161 3.99 7.47 -3.72
C LEU A 161 5.07 8.18 -4.53
N ALA A 162 6.22 8.46 -3.93
CA ALA A 162 7.34 9.13 -4.59
C ALA A 162 7.84 8.33 -5.81
N LEU A 163 7.94 7.01 -5.69
CA LEU A 163 8.33 6.14 -6.80
C LEU A 163 7.29 6.12 -7.92
N TRP A 164 6.02 6.07 -7.59
CA TRP A 164 4.94 6.14 -8.57
C TRP A 164 4.98 7.46 -9.34
N MET A 165 5.12 8.58 -8.65
CA MET A 165 5.21 9.90 -9.27
C MET A 165 6.42 10.01 -10.22
N LYS A 166 7.56 9.50 -9.80
CA LYS A 166 8.79 9.49 -10.62
C LYS A 166 8.62 8.66 -11.89
N ARG A 167 8.00 7.48 -11.78
CA ARG A 167 7.76 6.59 -12.91
C ARG A 167 6.70 7.16 -13.85
N ASN A 168 5.66 7.78 -13.32
CA ASN A 168 4.61 8.43 -14.09
C ASN A 168 5.14 9.62 -14.90
N ALA A 169 5.99 10.47 -14.32
CA ALA A 169 6.65 11.59 -15.00
C ALA A 169 7.53 11.13 -16.17
N LYS A 170 8.23 9.99 -16.02
CA LYS A 170 9.04 9.41 -17.11
C LYS A 170 8.18 8.92 -18.28
N ASN A 171 7.03 8.31 -17.99
CA ASN A 171 6.10 7.85 -19.02
C ASN A 171 5.52 9.02 -19.81
N GLU A 172 5.12 10.10 -19.15
CA GLU A 172 4.64 11.33 -19.80
C GLU A 172 5.71 11.95 -20.69
N ALA A 173 6.98 11.97 -20.26
CA ALA A 173 8.09 12.48 -21.06
C ALA A 173 8.33 11.65 -22.34
N VAL A 174 8.22 10.31 -22.25
CA VAL A 174 8.35 9.41 -23.41
C VAL A 174 7.21 9.59 -24.41
N GLU A 175 5.98 9.75 -23.92
CA GLU A 175 4.82 10.02 -24.78
C GLU A 175 4.93 11.33 -25.54
N THR A 176 5.52 12.36 -24.94
CA THR A 176 5.75 13.66 -25.58
C THR A 176 6.83 13.58 -26.67
N GLU A 177 7.89 12.80 -26.46
CA GLU A 177 8.97 12.59 -27.43
C GLU A 177 8.51 11.75 -28.65
N THR A 178 7.53 10.89 -28.49
CA THR A 178 6.98 10.08 -29.60
C THR A 178 5.90 10.78 -30.42
N ALA A 179 5.42 11.94 -29.96
CA ALA A 179 4.39 12.74 -30.64
C ALA A 179 4.96 13.85 -31.58
N GLU A 180 6.29 14.05 -31.66
CA GLU A 180 7.00 14.91 -32.59
C GLU A 180 7.58 14.07 -33.75
#